data_f0f56b1cc7d6c24f682e23eabc8fad64
#
_entry.id   f0f56b1cc7d6c24f682e23eabc8fad64
#
_cell.length_a   1.000
_cell.length_b   1.000
_cell.length_c   1.000
_cell.angle_alpha   90.00
_cell.angle_beta   90.00
_cell.angle_gamma   90.00
#
_symmetry.space_group_name_H-M   'P 1'
#
loop_
_entity.id
_entity.type
_entity.pdbx_description
1 polymer ?
#
loop_
_entity_poly.entity_id
_entity_poly.type
_entity_poly.pdbx_seq_one_letter_code
_entity_poly.pdbx_strand_id
1 'polypeptide(L)'
;MLLKMSDLETERLRMREFCSSDASAVARWEPSFRADAFLEFCRHSYREWSMGPWAMLLKESGSLVGNCGFCRIDYDRSTDKLEYCGEVNYYVAPQYRGAGLATEALRSVMRFGFEEIRLTRIQGRCAPENVASEHVLQNAGLKFDRMIAAAQSGSPDERLYAISREDFQCSTLSKP
;
A
#
# COMPACT_ATOMS: atom_id res chain seq x y z
N MET A 1 22.04 -1.60 -9.28
CA MET A 1 21.45 -2.85 -8.77
C MET A 1 19.96 -2.65 -8.81
N LEU A 2 19.24 -3.42 -9.65
CA LEU A 2 17.77 -3.33 -9.67
C LEU A 2 17.25 -3.81 -8.32
N LEU A 3 16.51 -2.98 -7.64
CA LEU A 3 15.86 -3.34 -6.38
C LEU A 3 14.84 -4.44 -6.69
N LYS A 4 15.00 -5.62 -6.14
CA LYS A 4 14.04 -6.71 -6.30
C LYS A 4 13.09 -6.67 -5.11
N MET A 5 11.79 -6.75 -5.39
CA MET A 5 10.79 -6.90 -4.35
C MET A 5 11.03 -8.19 -3.57
N SER A 6 11.22 -8.07 -2.26
CA SER A 6 11.39 -9.21 -1.35
C SER A 6 10.07 -9.57 -0.69
N ASP A 7 9.91 -10.81 -0.26
CA ASP A 7 8.82 -11.20 0.62
C ASP A 7 8.91 -10.40 1.92
N LEU A 8 7.76 -9.97 2.43
CA LEU A 8 7.65 -9.28 3.71
C LEU A 8 6.89 -10.18 4.69
N GLU A 9 7.28 -10.11 5.95
CA GLU A 9 6.61 -10.82 7.03
C GLU A 9 6.20 -9.87 8.15
N THR A 10 5.02 -10.09 8.69
CA THR A 10 4.50 -9.41 9.88
C THR A 10 4.14 -10.45 10.93
N GLU A 11 3.49 -10.04 12.01
CA GLU A 11 3.00 -10.98 13.03
C GLU A 11 2.04 -12.02 12.43
N ARG A 12 1.04 -11.56 11.65
CA ARG A 12 -0.05 -12.41 11.14
C ARG A 12 0.01 -12.67 9.63
N LEU A 13 0.82 -11.89 8.88
CA LEU A 13 0.83 -11.94 7.42
C LEU A 13 2.19 -12.39 6.88
N ARG A 14 2.13 -13.20 5.82
CA ARG A 14 3.18 -13.34 4.83
C ARG A 14 2.76 -12.58 3.58
N MET A 15 3.65 -11.75 3.05
CA MET A 15 3.38 -10.91 1.89
C MET A 15 4.41 -11.23 0.80
N ARG A 16 3.93 -11.63 -0.39
CA ARG A 16 4.76 -12.06 -1.52
C ARG A 16 4.21 -11.53 -2.84
N GLU A 17 4.94 -11.69 -3.92
CA GLU A 17 4.40 -11.44 -5.26
C GLU A 17 3.16 -12.33 -5.53
N PHE A 18 2.20 -11.77 -6.29
CA PHE A 18 1.09 -12.56 -6.81
C PHE A 18 1.58 -13.60 -7.82
N CYS A 19 0.97 -14.76 -7.81
CA CYS A 19 1.22 -15.82 -8.79
C CYS A 19 -0.08 -16.29 -9.45
N SER A 20 0.03 -17.09 -10.51
CA SER A 20 -1.13 -17.54 -11.28
C SER A 20 -2.13 -18.37 -10.46
N SER A 21 -1.66 -19.09 -9.44
CA SER A 21 -2.53 -19.86 -8.54
C SER A 21 -3.42 -18.99 -7.65
N ASP A 22 -3.18 -17.69 -7.54
CA ASP A 22 -4.00 -16.76 -6.76
C ASP A 22 -5.30 -16.36 -7.48
N ALA A 23 -5.43 -16.65 -8.77
CA ALA A 23 -6.54 -16.18 -9.61
C ALA A 23 -7.92 -16.52 -9.03
N SER A 24 -8.11 -17.75 -8.56
CA SER A 24 -9.38 -18.19 -7.98
C SER A 24 -9.71 -17.49 -6.65
N ALA A 25 -8.71 -17.13 -5.87
CA ALA A 25 -8.89 -16.40 -4.62
C ALA A 25 -9.21 -14.92 -4.89
N VAL A 26 -8.47 -14.29 -5.82
CA VAL A 26 -8.70 -12.91 -6.25
C VAL A 26 -10.09 -12.74 -6.86
N ALA A 27 -10.55 -13.69 -7.68
CA ALA A 27 -11.89 -13.66 -8.30
C ALA A 27 -13.05 -13.70 -7.27
N ARG A 28 -12.78 -14.17 -6.05
CA ARG A 28 -13.77 -14.20 -4.96
C ARG A 28 -13.82 -12.92 -4.12
N TRP A 29 -12.93 -11.96 -4.36
CA TRP A 29 -12.92 -10.73 -3.55
C TRP A 29 -14.18 -9.90 -3.75
N GLU A 30 -14.55 -9.66 -5.01
CA GLU A 30 -15.79 -8.98 -5.39
C GLU A 30 -16.26 -9.48 -6.78
N PRO A 31 -17.57 -9.60 -7.02
CA PRO A 31 -18.11 -10.12 -8.29
C PRO A 31 -17.70 -9.30 -9.53
N SER A 32 -17.47 -7.98 -9.36
CA SER A 32 -17.05 -7.07 -10.43
C SER A 32 -15.54 -7.02 -10.63
N PHE A 33 -14.76 -7.68 -9.78
CA PHE A 33 -13.30 -7.58 -9.80
C PHE A 33 -12.72 -8.46 -10.92
N ARG A 34 -12.01 -7.81 -11.84
CA ARG A 34 -11.34 -8.49 -12.96
C ARG A 34 -10.01 -9.09 -12.51
N ALA A 35 -10.08 -10.31 -11.97
CA ALA A 35 -8.91 -11.03 -11.43
C ALA A 35 -7.80 -11.23 -12.48
N ASP A 36 -8.20 -11.56 -13.72
CA ASP A 36 -7.28 -11.71 -14.86
C ASP A 36 -6.49 -10.42 -15.16
N ALA A 37 -7.19 -9.31 -15.28
CA ALA A 37 -6.59 -8.01 -15.53
C ALA A 37 -5.72 -7.54 -14.37
N PHE A 38 -6.14 -7.78 -13.14
CA PHE A 38 -5.35 -7.44 -11.94
C PHE A 38 -4.05 -8.24 -11.88
N LEU A 39 -4.10 -9.54 -12.09
CA LEU A 39 -2.89 -10.38 -12.07
C LEU A 39 -1.95 -10.06 -13.24
N GLU A 40 -2.48 -9.69 -14.39
CA GLU A 40 -1.66 -9.20 -15.50
C GLU A 40 -0.97 -7.89 -15.15
N PHE A 41 -1.70 -6.93 -14.55
CA PHE A 41 -1.12 -5.70 -14.01
C PHE A 41 0.00 -6.00 -12.99
N CYS A 42 -0.21 -6.92 -12.06
CA CYS A 42 0.82 -7.30 -11.08
C CYS A 42 2.07 -7.84 -11.78
N ARG A 43 1.91 -8.79 -12.71
CA ARG A 43 3.05 -9.37 -13.48
C ARG A 43 3.80 -8.31 -14.27
N HIS A 44 3.07 -7.40 -14.91
CA HIS A 44 3.69 -6.28 -15.62
C HIS A 44 4.49 -5.40 -14.66
N SER A 45 3.91 -5.02 -13.53
CA SER A 45 4.55 -4.18 -12.52
C SER A 45 5.85 -4.80 -11.99
N TYR A 46 5.82 -6.09 -11.66
CA TYR A 46 7.02 -6.80 -11.17
C TYR A 46 8.13 -6.86 -12.23
N ARG A 47 7.76 -7.07 -13.50
CA ARG A 47 8.73 -7.18 -14.60
C ARG A 47 9.34 -5.83 -14.99
N GLU A 48 8.50 -4.80 -15.16
CA GLU A 48 8.93 -3.52 -15.72
C GLU A 48 9.50 -2.58 -14.65
N TRP A 49 8.94 -2.64 -13.44
CA TRP A 49 9.30 -1.70 -12.37
C TRP A 49 9.99 -2.37 -11.19
N SER A 50 10.15 -3.69 -11.21
CA SER A 50 10.65 -4.49 -10.08
C SER A 50 9.87 -4.24 -8.78
N MET A 51 8.65 -3.74 -8.89
CA MET A 51 7.79 -3.31 -7.80
C MET A 51 6.32 -3.54 -8.17
N GLY A 52 5.48 -3.78 -7.16
CA GLY A 52 4.04 -3.98 -7.35
C GLY A 52 3.34 -4.23 -6.02
N PRO A 53 2.06 -4.57 -6.03
CA PRO A 53 1.37 -4.93 -4.81
C PRO A 53 1.83 -6.30 -4.30
N TRP A 54 2.03 -6.41 -2.99
CA TRP A 54 2.19 -7.70 -2.34
C TRP A 54 0.82 -8.37 -2.12
N ALA A 55 0.73 -9.65 -2.43
CA ALA A 55 -0.33 -10.53 -1.98
C ALA A 55 -0.23 -10.74 -0.48
N MET A 56 -1.31 -10.51 0.27
CA MET A 56 -1.37 -10.68 1.73
C MET A 56 -1.97 -12.04 2.06
N LEU A 57 -1.17 -12.92 2.67
CA LEU A 57 -1.62 -14.24 3.10
C LEU A 57 -1.59 -14.34 4.63
N LEU A 58 -2.68 -14.84 5.23
CA LEU A 58 -2.67 -15.18 6.64
C LEU A 58 -1.71 -16.34 6.92
N LYS A 59 -0.80 -16.19 7.87
CA LYS A 59 0.15 -17.24 8.25
C LYS A 59 -0.55 -18.50 8.79
N GLU A 60 -1.64 -18.30 9.55
CA GLU A 60 -2.39 -19.38 10.17
C GLU A 60 -3.06 -20.31 9.15
N SER A 61 -3.68 -19.76 8.11
CA SER A 61 -4.50 -20.55 7.16
C SER A 61 -3.94 -20.60 5.75
N GLY A 62 -2.94 -19.79 5.42
CA GLY A 62 -2.47 -19.60 4.05
C GLY A 62 -3.47 -18.87 3.14
N SER A 63 -4.59 -18.37 3.70
CA SER A 63 -5.62 -17.71 2.92
C SER A 63 -5.13 -16.38 2.36
N LEU A 64 -5.37 -16.13 1.07
CA LEU A 64 -5.15 -14.84 0.43
C LEU A 64 -6.26 -13.87 0.83
N VAL A 65 -5.91 -12.83 1.60
CA VAL A 65 -6.86 -11.92 2.23
C VAL A 65 -6.91 -10.52 1.62
N GLY A 66 -5.97 -10.20 0.73
CA GLY A 66 -5.91 -8.88 0.12
C GLY A 66 -4.58 -8.60 -0.54
N ASN A 67 -4.33 -7.31 -0.75
CA ASN A 67 -3.06 -6.80 -1.23
C ASN A 67 -2.68 -5.49 -0.53
N CYS A 68 -1.39 -5.17 -0.53
CA CYS A 68 -0.87 -3.87 -0.10
C CYS A 68 0.44 -3.61 -0.85
N GLY A 69 0.68 -2.38 -1.28
CA GLY A 69 1.92 -2.03 -1.97
C GLY A 69 1.97 -0.60 -2.46
N PHE A 70 3.01 -0.30 -3.23
CA PHE A 70 3.12 0.98 -3.91
C PHE A 70 2.43 0.89 -5.28
N CYS A 71 1.52 1.82 -5.56
CA CYS A 71 0.92 1.97 -6.88
C CYS A 71 1.65 3.00 -7.74
N ARG A 72 2.48 3.84 -7.11
CA ARG A 72 3.31 4.83 -7.77
C ARG A 72 4.54 5.12 -6.92
N ILE A 73 5.69 5.26 -7.58
CA ILE A 73 6.92 5.78 -6.98
C ILE A 73 7.49 6.80 -7.96
N ASP A 74 7.66 8.05 -7.54
CA ASP A 74 8.13 9.14 -8.38
C ASP A 74 8.73 10.27 -7.53
N TYR A 75 9.36 11.23 -8.20
CA TYR A 75 9.76 12.48 -7.57
C TYR A 75 8.59 13.45 -7.50
N ASP A 76 8.19 13.82 -6.29
CA ASP A 76 7.20 14.87 -6.08
C ASP A 76 7.87 16.23 -6.25
N ARG A 77 7.37 16.99 -7.22
CA ARG A 77 7.82 18.35 -7.55
C ARG A 77 6.79 19.40 -7.16
N SER A 78 5.71 19.01 -6.50
CA SER A 78 4.64 19.90 -6.07
C SER A 78 4.97 20.66 -4.78
N THR A 79 6.08 20.29 -4.13
CA THR A 79 6.63 20.94 -2.94
C THR A 79 7.89 21.72 -3.29
N ASP A 80 8.32 22.64 -2.42
CA ASP A 80 9.58 23.38 -2.58
C ASP A 80 10.82 22.47 -2.47
N LYS A 81 10.64 21.22 -2.08
CA LYS A 81 11.68 20.19 -1.97
C LYS A 81 11.42 19.07 -2.95
N LEU A 82 12.46 18.61 -3.64
CA LEU A 82 12.40 17.39 -4.43
C LEU A 82 12.27 16.20 -3.48
N GLU A 83 11.08 15.59 -3.43
CA GLU A 83 10.80 14.42 -2.60
C GLU A 83 10.71 13.15 -3.45
N TYR A 84 11.44 12.11 -3.06
CA TYR A 84 11.28 10.76 -3.64
C TYR A 84 10.14 10.07 -2.91
N CYS A 85 8.97 10.07 -3.54
CA CYS A 85 7.68 9.76 -2.93
C CYS A 85 7.12 8.44 -3.41
N GLY A 86 6.63 7.62 -2.48
CA GLY A 86 5.84 6.43 -2.75
C GLY A 86 4.37 6.63 -2.40
N GLU A 87 3.47 6.35 -3.34
CA GLU A 87 2.03 6.33 -3.10
C GLU A 87 1.56 4.91 -2.86
N VAL A 88 0.91 4.68 -1.71
CA VAL A 88 0.46 3.35 -1.30
C VAL A 88 -0.98 3.09 -1.70
N ASN A 89 -1.26 1.82 -1.97
CA ASN A 89 -2.59 1.28 -2.18
C ASN A 89 -2.74 -0.04 -1.42
N TYR A 90 -3.95 -0.34 -0.96
CA TYR A 90 -4.26 -1.58 -0.27
C TYR A 90 -5.73 -1.96 -0.47
N TYR A 91 -5.98 -3.25 -0.41
CA TYR A 91 -7.31 -3.83 -0.42
C TYR A 91 -7.35 -5.02 0.52
N VAL A 92 -8.44 -5.17 1.27
CA VAL A 92 -8.72 -6.36 2.10
C VAL A 92 -10.09 -6.90 1.71
N ALA A 93 -10.13 -8.19 1.41
CA ALA A 93 -11.36 -8.88 1.05
C ALA A 93 -12.41 -8.74 2.18
N PRO A 94 -13.70 -8.53 1.83
CA PRO A 94 -14.73 -8.12 2.78
C PRO A 94 -14.81 -8.94 4.06
N GLN A 95 -14.67 -10.28 3.96
CA GLN A 95 -14.73 -11.20 5.09
C GLN A 95 -13.56 -11.10 6.08
N TYR A 96 -12.49 -10.37 5.72
CA TYR A 96 -11.29 -10.18 6.57
C TYR A 96 -11.11 -8.74 7.05
N ARG A 97 -12.07 -7.85 6.72
CA ARG A 97 -12.03 -6.44 7.16
C ARG A 97 -12.25 -6.32 8.66
N GLY A 98 -11.89 -5.19 9.23
CA GLY A 98 -12.06 -4.89 10.65
C GLY A 98 -11.03 -5.52 11.59
N ALA A 99 -10.17 -6.42 11.10
CA ALA A 99 -9.16 -7.13 11.90
C ALA A 99 -7.79 -6.41 11.96
N GLY A 100 -7.65 -5.22 11.40
CA GLY A 100 -6.39 -4.45 11.42
C GLY A 100 -5.33 -4.92 10.42
N LEU A 101 -5.64 -5.88 9.54
CA LEU A 101 -4.68 -6.47 8.60
C LEU A 101 -4.11 -5.44 7.61
N ALA A 102 -4.94 -4.51 7.11
CA ALA A 102 -4.47 -3.44 6.21
C ALA A 102 -3.43 -2.54 6.89
N THR A 103 -3.67 -2.15 8.15
CA THR A 103 -2.73 -1.32 8.91
C THR A 103 -1.41 -2.05 9.17
N GLU A 104 -1.47 -3.33 9.50
CA GLU A 104 -0.30 -4.19 9.73
C GLU A 104 0.55 -4.33 8.46
N ALA A 105 -0.10 -4.64 7.33
CA ALA A 105 0.55 -4.73 6.03
C ALA A 105 1.17 -3.40 5.60
N LEU A 106 0.41 -2.30 5.74
CA LEU A 106 0.86 -0.96 5.36
C LEU A 106 2.11 -0.54 6.12
N ARG A 107 2.18 -0.81 7.43
CA ARG A 107 3.39 -0.53 8.24
C ARG A 107 4.62 -1.29 7.71
N SER A 108 4.45 -2.53 7.29
CA SER A 108 5.55 -3.33 6.72
C SER A 108 6.00 -2.79 5.36
N VAL A 109 5.04 -2.41 4.50
CA VAL A 109 5.33 -1.78 3.19
C VAL A 109 6.03 -0.44 3.37
N MET A 110 5.60 0.38 4.34
CA MET A 110 6.23 1.67 4.64
C MET A 110 7.66 1.49 5.12
N ARG A 111 7.92 0.51 5.98
CA ARG A 111 9.28 0.17 6.43
C ARG A 111 10.16 -0.17 5.24
N PHE A 112 9.71 -1.08 4.37
CA PHE A 112 10.42 -1.42 3.14
C PHE A 112 10.68 -0.19 2.26
N GLY A 113 9.68 0.68 2.09
CA GLY A 113 9.82 1.91 1.33
C GLY A 113 10.91 2.85 1.86
N PHE A 114 10.98 3.04 3.18
CA PHE A 114 11.97 3.91 3.79
C PHE A 114 13.36 3.27 3.92
N GLU A 115 13.43 1.99 4.24
CA GLU A 115 14.71 1.31 4.54
C GLU A 115 15.38 0.78 3.27
N GLU A 116 14.63 0.17 2.35
CA GLU A 116 15.17 -0.48 1.16
C GLU A 116 15.12 0.41 -0.09
N ILE A 117 13.95 1.01 -0.39
CA ILE A 117 13.78 1.90 -1.55
C ILE A 117 14.41 3.28 -1.30
N ARG A 118 14.57 3.66 -0.03
CA ARG A 118 15.09 4.97 0.39
C ARG A 118 14.16 6.14 0.04
N LEU A 119 12.86 5.90 0.02
CA LEU A 119 11.88 6.97 -0.13
C LEU A 119 12.10 8.04 0.95
N THR A 120 11.84 9.29 0.60
CA THR A 120 11.86 10.41 1.57
C THR A 120 10.47 10.69 2.12
N ARG A 121 9.42 10.29 1.37
CA ARG A 121 8.02 10.50 1.71
C ARG A 121 7.17 9.31 1.26
N ILE A 122 6.19 8.95 2.06
CA ILE A 122 5.13 8.01 1.68
C ILE A 122 3.79 8.69 1.86
N GLN A 123 2.89 8.50 0.89
CA GLN A 123 1.56 9.07 0.90
C GLN A 123 0.50 8.03 0.51
N GLY A 124 -0.74 8.30 0.90
CA GLY A 124 -1.92 7.54 0.51
C GLY A 124 -3.12 8.45 0.39
N ARG A 125 -4.05 8.09 -0.49
CA ARG A 125 -5.26 8.86 -0.75
C ARG A 125 -6.50 8.06 -0.38
N CYS A 126 -7.53 8.76 0.04
CA CYS A 126 -8.85 8.16 0.21
C CYS A 126 -9.95 9.19 -0.10
N ALA A 127 -11.09 8.69 -0.57
CA ALA A 127 -12.30 9.51 -0.69
C ALA A 127 -12.73 10.02 0.69
N PRO A 128 -13.29 11.23 0.81
CA PRO A 128 -13.70 11.82 2.08
C PRO A 128 -14.67 10.95 2.88
N GLU A 129 -15.52 10.19 2.21
CA GLU A 129 -16.49 9.25 2.80
C GLU A 129 -15.90 7.90 3.18
N ASN A 130 -14.68 7.58 2.75
CA ASN A 130 -14.03 6.30 3.04
C ASN A 130 -13.30 6.35 4.39
N VAL A 131 -14.09 6.42 5.46
CA VAL A 131 -13.61 6.45 6.85
C VAL A 131 -12.72 5.24 7.20
N ALA A 132 -13.02 4.08 6.62
CA ALA A 132 -12.22 2.87 6.86
C ALA A 132 -10.78 3.03 6.34
N SER A 133 -10.61 3.59 5.13
CA SER A 133 -9.28 3.85 4.57
C SER A 133 -8.57 4.96 5.35
N GLU A 134 -9.28 6.01 5.74
CA GLU A 134 -8.74 7.07 6.60
C GLU A 134 -8.14 6.50 7.90
N HIS A 135 -8.89 5.65 8.60
CA HIS A 135 -8.42 5.00 9.82
C HIS A 135 -7.17 4.12 9.58
N VAL A 136 -7.11 3.43 8.44
CA VAL A 136 -5.92 2.62 8.11
C VAL A 136 -4.69 3.51 7.95
N LEU A 137 -4.80 4.62 7.19
CA LEU A 137 -3.71 5.57 6.97
C LEU A 137 -3.25 6.20 8.28
N GLN A 138 -4.18 6.70 9.09
CA GLN A 138 -3.87 7.31 10.39
C GLN A 138 -3.24 6.32 11.36
N ASN A 139 -3.80 5.11 11.48
CA ASN A 139 -3.26 4.06 12.35
C ASN A 139 -1.90 3.56 11.89
N ALA A 140 -1.58 3.64 10.60
CA ALA A 140 -0.24 3.35 10.09
C ALA A 140 0.78 4.46 10.40
N GLY A 141 0.29 5.66 10.80
CA GLY A 141 1.12 6.80 11.20
C GLY A 141 1.16 7.94 10.18
N LEU A 142 0.42 7.83 9.07
CA LEU A 142 0.30 8.95 8.14
C LEU A 142 -0.59 10.05 8.74
N LYS A 143 -0.27 11.30 8.47
CA LYS A 143 -1.03 12.47 8.92
C LYS A 143 -1.73 13.11 7.74
N PHE A 144 -2.90 13.72 7.99
CA PHE A 144 -3.58 14.51 6.97
C PHE A 144 -2.66 15.63 6.46
N ASP A 145 -2.53 15.72 5.16
CA ASP A 145 -1.69 16.70 4.49
C ASP A 145 -2.55 17.80 3.82
N ARG A 146 -3.39 17.39 2.88
CA ARG A 146 -4.29 18.32 2.17
C ARG A 146 -5.45 17.61 1.47
N MET A 147 -6.40 18.42 0.99
CA MET A 147 -7.39 17.98 0.01
C MET A 147 -6.79 18.06 -1.40
N ILE A 148 -7.10 17.08 -2.23
CA ILE A 148 -6.82 17.07 -3.67
C ILE A 148 -8.17 17.24 -4.37
N ALA A 149 -8.35 18.37 -5.05
CA ALA A 149 -9.59 18.65 -5.75
C ALA A 149 -9.71 17.79 -7.03
N ALA A 150 -10.94 17.44 -7.39
CA ALA A 150 -11.30 16.68 -8.60
C ALA A 150 -10.65 17.23 -9.88
N ALA A 151 -10.56 18.56 -10.00
CA ALA A 151 -9.91 19.22 -11.14
C ALA A 151 -8.41 18.94 -11.26
N GLN A 152 -7.75 18.53 -10.17
CA GLN A 152 -6.32 18.23 -10.13
C GLN A 152 -6.03 16.74 -10.29
N SER A 153 -6.92 15.87 -9.81
CA SER A 153 -6.73 14.42 -9.80
C SER A 153 -7.40 13.68 -10.97
N GLY A 154 -8.38 14.32 -11.62
CA GLY A 154 -9.25 13.66 -12.60
C GLY A 154 -10.23 12.65 -11.99
N SER A 155 -10.29 12.59 -10.66
CA SER A 155 -11.17 11.76 -9.83
C SER A 155 -11.96 12.68 -8.89
N PRO A 156 -12.99 12.23 -8.16
CA PRO A 156 -13.63 13.00 -7.08
C PRO A 156 -12.60 13.53 -6.08
N ASP A 157 -12.98 14.53 -5.29
CA ASP A 157 -12.13 15.08 -4.22
C ASP A 157 -11.58 13.95 -3.33
N GLU A 158 -10.30 14.05 -2.97
CA GLU A 158 -9.62 13.07 -2.16
C GLU A 158 -8.88 13.73 -0.99
N ARG A 159 -8.82 13.03 0.14
CA ARG A 159 -7.92 13.38 1.25
C ARG A 159 -6.58 12.74 1.02
N LEU A 160 -5.51 13.53 1.06
CA LEU A 160 -4.13 13.07 1.04
C LEU A 160 -3.60 12.96 2.47
N TYR A 161 -3.04 11.82 2.78
CA TYR A 161 -2.29 11.54 4.01
C TYR A 161 -0.86 11.25 3.67
N ALA A 162 0.08 11.71 4.49
CA ALA A 162 1.49 11.50 4.23
C ALA A 162 2.33 11.37 5.51
N ILE A 163 3.53 10.83 5.36
CA ILE A 163 4.55 10.76 6.40
C ILE A 163 5.94 10.90 5.77
N SER A 164 6.81 11.68 6.41
CA SER A 164 8.23 11.76 6.05
C SER A 164 9.01 10.58 6.63
N ARG A 165 10.21 10.32 6.09
CA ARG A 165 11.13 9.34 6.68
C ARG A 165 11.52 9.69 8.11
N GLU A 166 11.76 10.98 8.39
CA GLU A 166 12.15 11.46 9.70
C GLU A 166 11.04 11.21 10.74
N ASP A 167 9.79 11.56 10.43
CA ASP A 167 8.64 11.31 11.31
C ASP A 167 8.42 9.80 11.55
N PHE A 168 8.63 8.98 10.53
CA PHE A 168 8.51 7.52 10.66
C PHE A 168 9.57 6.96 11.62
N GLN A 169 10.83 7.40 11.49
CA GLN A 169 11.92 6.98 12.37
C GLN A 169 11.67 7.40 13.82
N CYS A 170 11.21 8.64 14.05
CA CYS A 170 10.85 9.11 15.39
C CYS A 170 9.73 8.27 16.02
N SER A 171 8.73 7.89 15.22
CA SER A 171 7.58 7.09 15.71
C SER A 171 7.96 5.64 16.07
N THR A 172 8.99 5.07 15.42
CA THR A 172 9.47 3.71 15.70
C THR A 172 10.39 3.66 16.92
N LEU A 173 11.12 4.74 17.20
CA LEU A 173 12.01 4.85 18.38
C LEU A 173 11.23 5.16 19.68
N SER A 174 10.01 5.67 19.58
CA SER A 174 9.18 6.08 20.74
C SER A 174 8.27 4.98 21.27
N LYS A 175 8.34 3.75 20.76
CA LYS A 175 7.61 2.61 21.32
C LYS A 175 8.54 1.83 22.25
N PRO A 176 8.20 1.74 23.57
CA PRO A 176 8.98 0.96 24.53
C PRO A 176 8.93 -0.53 24.21
#